data_c3d25247b34d8a817a86cd751ac207d2
#
_entry.id   c3d25247b34d8a817a86cd751ac207d2
#
_cell.length_a   1.000
_cell.length_b   1.000
_cell.length_c   1.000
_cell.angle_alpha   90.00
_cell.angle_beta   90.00
_cell.angle_gamma   90.00
#
_symmetry.space_group_name_H-M   'P 1'
#
loop_
_entity.id
_entity.type
_entity.pdbx_description
1 polymer ?
#
loop_
_entity_poly.entity_id
_entity_poly.type
_entity_poly.pdbx_seq_one_letter_code
_entity_poly.pdbx_strand_id
1 'polypeptide(L)'
;MGAWHKLNLSIFKKVLSVGSGKLAQELDKKVELINNLESEVEKYSDEEIKNKFQELKTKITNENKFDYEVEAFSLVREASKRTIGQRHYDVQLFGGMVLLRNKIAEMKTGEGKTLVSTLPISFMSLFEQGVHVVTAVSYTHLTLPTTHCV
;
A
#
# COMPACT_ATOMS: atom_id res chain seq x y z
N MET A 1 15.88 -2.90 19.57
CA MET A 1 14.98 -2.20 18.63
C MET A 1 13.74 -3.02 18.28
N GLY A 2 13.01 -3.61 19.19
CA GLY A 2 11.96 -4.60 18.84
C GLY A 2 10.64 -4.50 19.60
N ALA A 3 10.50 -3.68 20.62
CA ALA A 3 9.30 -3.71 21.48
C ALA A 3 8.21 -2.70 21.04
N TRP A 4 8.56 -1.60 20.43
CA TRP A 4 7.62 -0.54 20.01
C TRP A 4 6.77 -0.89 18.79
N HIS A 5 7.28 -1.76 17.90
CA HIS A 5 6.55 -2.20 16.70
C HIS A 5 5.33 -3.09 17.03
N LYS A 6 5.44 -3.95 18.04
CA LYS A 6 4.34 -4.85 18.44
C LYS A 6 3.25 -4.15 19.26
N LEU A 7 3.59 -3.10 19.98
CA LEU A 7 2.64 -2.40 20.87
C LEU A 7 1.64 -1.55 20.08
N ASN A 8 2.07 -0.93 18.99
CA ASN A 8 1.20 -0.09 18.16
C ASN A 8 0.14 -0.90 17.39
N LEU A 9 0.49 -2.10 16.91
CA LEU A 9 -0.44 -2.95 16.18
C LEU A 9 -1.60 -3.43 17.06
N SER A 10 -1.34 -3.70 18.35
CA SER A 10 -2.36 -4.18 19.30
C SER A 10 -3.36 -3.07 19.69
N ILE A 11 -2.91 -1.83 19.76
CA ILE A 11 -3.78 -0.68 20.05
C ILE A 11 -4.66 -0.34 18.83
N PHE A 12 -4.12 -0.45 17.62
CA PHE A 12 -4.88 -0.30 16.38
C PHE A 12 -5.95 -1.38 16.20
N LYS A 13 -5.63 -2.64 16.56
CA LYS A 13 -6.61 -3.75 16.57
C LYS A 13 -7.82 -3.46 17.47
N LYS A 14 -7.65 -2.73 18.53
CA LYS A 14 -8.71 -2.43 19.50
C LYS A 14 -9.66 -1.30 19.05
N VAL A 15 -9.17 -0.35 18.27
CA VAL A 15 -9.96 0.77 17.76
C VAL A 15 -10.75 0.40 16.50
N LEU A 16 -10.23 -0.48 15.65
CA LEU A 16 -10.88 -0.98 14.43
C LEU A 16 -11.86 -2.14 14.68
N SER A 17 -11.93 -2.70 15.90
CA SER A 17 -12.71 -3.91 16.19
C SER A 17 -14.22 -3.70 16.33
N VAL A 18 -14.71 -2.47 16.34
CA VAL A 18 -16.14 -2.19 16.42
C VAL A 18 -16.73 -2.16 15.00
N GLY A 19 -17.21 -3.32 14.53
CA GLY A 19 -17.96 -3.47 13.29
C GLY A 19 -17.23 -4.03 12.07
N SER A 20 -15.90 -4.22 12.11
CA SER A 20 -15.12 -4.69 10.96
C SER A 20 -14.16 -5.86 11.27
N GLY A 21 -14.41 -6.62 12.32
CA GLY A 21 -13.48 -7.64 12.83
C GLY A 21 -13.00 -8.65 11.79
N LYS A 22 -13.86 -9.11 10.90
CA LYS A 22 -13.49 -10.08 9.84
C LYS A 22 -12.60 -9.44 8.77
N LEU A 23 -12.93 -8.24 8.32
CA LEU A 23 -12.12 -7.50 7.35
C LEU A 23 -10.73 -7.18 7.90
N ALA A 24 -10.66 -6.69 9.13
CA ALA A 24 -9.39 -6.37 9.75
C ALA A 24 -8.46 -7.61 9.85
N GLN A 25 -9.02 -8.76 10.23
CA GLN A 25 -8.27 -10.02 10.26
C GLN A 25 -7.79 -10.48 8.89
N GLU A 26 -8.62 -10.30 7.85
CA GLU A 26 -8.21 -10.58 6.47
C GLU A 26 -7.06 -9.69 6.04
N LEU A 27 -7.15 -8.38 6.30
CA LEU A 27 -6.10 -7.43 5.94
C LEU A 27 -4.80 -7.66 6.72
N ASP A 28 -4.88 -8.00 8.02
CA ASP A 28 -3.72 -8.40 8.82
C ASP A 28 -2.98 -9.59 8.18
N LYS A 29 -3.72 -10.62 7.74
CA LYS A 29 -3.12 -11.77 7.05
C LYS A 29 -2.43 -11.37 5.74
N LYS A 30 -3.03 -10.46 4.97
CA LYS A 30 -2.41 -9.96 3.74
C LYS A 30 -1.13 -9.18 4.03
N VAL A 31 -1.08 -8.38 5.10
CA VAL A 31 0.15 -7.71 5.54
C VAL A 31 1.24 -8.74 5.89
N GLU A 32 0.89 -9.82 6.58
CA GLU A 32 1.84 -10.91 6.86
C GLU A 32 2.36 -11.56 5.57
N LEU A 33 1.50 -11.79 4.58
CA LEU A 33 1.92 -12.32 3.28
C LEU A 33 2.87 -11.37 2.55
N ILE A 34 2.59 -10.06 2.55
CA ILE A 34 3.49 -9.05 1.96
C ILE A 34 4.86 -9.06 2.67
N ASN A 35 4.88 -9.17 4.01
CA ASN A 35 6.11 -9.27 4.77
C ASN A 35 6.91 -10.53 4.43
N ASN A 36 6.23 -11.66 4.19
CA ASN A 36 6.89 -12.91 3.81
C ASN A 36 7.50 -12.85 2.40
N LEU A 37 6.90 -12.09 1.47
CA LEU A 37 7.42 -11.89 0.12
C LEU A 37 8.60 -10.92 0.06
N GLU A 38 8.82 -10.09 1.09
CA GLU A 38 9.83 -9.03 1.07
C GLU A 38 11.23 -9.55 0.70
N SER A 39 11.66 -10.65 1.33
CA SER A 39 12.99 -11.25 1.08
C SER A 39 13.17 -11.82 -0.33
N GLU A 40 12.08 -12.14 -1.01
CA GLU A 40 12.08 -12.57 -2.40
C GLU A 40 12.15 -11.36 -3.33
N VAL A 41 11.27 -10.37 -3.11
CA VAL A 41 11.16 -9.17 -3.94
C VAL A 41 12.44 -8.31 -3.86
N GLU A 42 13.14 -8.29 -2.72
CA GLU A 42 14.44 -7.64 -2.58
C GLU A 42 15.52 -8.17 -3.53
N LYS A 43 15.40 -9.40 -4.01
CA LYS A 43 16.38 -10.02 -4.95
C LYS A 43 16.14 -9.64 -6.40
N TYR A 44 14.95 -9.12 -6.72
CA TYR A 44 14.62 -8.72 -8.08
C TYR A 44 15.40 -7.48 -8.49
N SER A 45 15.83 -7.43 -9.74
CA SER A 45 16.33 -6.20 -10.37
C SER A 45 15.18 -5.19 -10.55
N ASP A 46 15.53 -3.93 -10.79
CA ASP A 46 14.52 -2.88 -11.03
C ASP A 46 13.69 -3.17 -12.28
N GLU A 47 14.31 -3.79 -13.30
CA GLU A 47 13.62 -4.23 -14.50
C GLU A 47 12.65 -5.38 -14.23
N GLU A 48 13.04 -6.33 -13.38
CA GLU A 48 12.16 -7.44 -12.99
C GLU A 48 10.95 -6.94 -12.18
N ILE A 49 11.14 -6.00 -11.26
CA ILE A 49 10.04 -5.37 -10.52
C ILE A 49 9.07 -4.71 -11.49
N LYS A 50 9.59 -3.93 -12.45
CA LYS A 50 8.78 -3.26 -13.48
C LYS A 50 8.04 -4.27 -14.35
N ASN A 51 8.70 -5.31 -14.83
CA ASN A 51 8.09 -6.33 -15.69
C ASN A 51 7.00 -7.11 -14.93
N LYS A 52 7.27 -7.54 -13.71
CA LYS A 52 6.26 -8.20 -12.87
C LYS A 52 5.05 -7.31 -12.62
N PHE A 53 5.27 -6.03 -12.35
CA PHE A 53 4.16 -5.09 -12.20
C PHE A 53 3.35 -4.92 -13.48
N GLN A 54 3.99 -4.91 -14.65
CA GLN A 54 3.31 -4.88 -15.95
C GLN A 54 2.55 -6.18 -16.24
N GLU A 55 3.08 -7.34 -15.85
CA GLU A 55 2.39 -8.62 -15.98
C GLU A 55 1.08 -8.65 -15.18
N LEU A 56 1.06 -8.03 -13.99
CA LEU A 56 -0.18 -7.91 -13.20
C LEU A 56 -1.29 -7.22 -13.98
N LYS A 57 -0.95 -6.24 -14.81
CA LYS A 57 -1.90 -5.50 -15.66
C LYS A 57 -2.68 -6.41 -16.60
N THR A 58 -2.06 -7.49 -17.07
CA THR A 58 -2.71 -8.47 -17.97
C THR A 58 -3.53 -9.51 -17.23
N LYS A 59 -3.26 -9.72 -15.95
CA LYS A 59 -3.89 -10.77 -15.13
C LYS A 59 -5.07 -10.25 -14.31
N ILE A 60 -5.05 -8.95 -13.98
CA ILE A 60 -6.00 -8.36 -13.04
C ILE A 60 -7.29 -7.98 -13.74
N THR A 61 -8.40 -8.30 -13.09
CA THR A 61 -9.77 -7.92 -13.48
C THR A 61 -10.50 -7.35 -12.27
N ASN A 62 -11.66 -6.73 -12.51
CA ASN A 62 -12.49 -6.22 -11.41
C ASN A 62 -12.96 -7.32 -10.45
N GLU A 63 -13.08 -8.56 -10.92
CA GLU A 63 -13.55 -9.70 -10.12
C GLU A 63 -12.44 -10.28 -9.25
N ASN A 64 -11.21 -10.38 -9.75
CA ASN A 64 -10.07 -11.01 -9.06
C ASN A 64 -9.06 -10.02 -8.47
N LYS A 65 -9.36 -8.71 -8.49
CA LYS A 65 -8.39 -7.67 -8.11
C LYS A 65 -7.74 -7.87 -6.74
N PHE A 66 -8.50 -8.34 -5.76
CA PHE A 66 -7.97 -8.53 -4.41
C PHE A 66 -7.06 -9.76 -4.26
N ASP A 67 -7.01 -10.64 -5.25
CA ASP A 67 -6.10 -11.80 -5.26
C ASP A 67 -4.66 -11.36 -5.56
N TYR A 68 -4.50 -10.32 -6.38
CA TYR A 68 -3.20 -9.76 -6.76
C TYR A 68 -2.72 -8.59 -5.88
N GLU A 69 -3.52 -8.20 -4.88
CA GLU A 69 -3.22 -7.07 -3.99
C GLU A 69 -1.90 -7.26 -3.23
N VAL A 70 -1.63 -8.46 -2.76
CA VAL A 70 -0.43 -8.82 -2.00
C VAL A 70 0.82 -8.68 -2.86
N GLU A 71 0.79 -9.22 -4.08
CA GLU A 71 1.90 -9.14 -5.02
C GLU A 71 2.16 -7.70 -5.46
N ALA A 72 1.13 -6.97 -5.85
CA ALA A 72 1.25 -5.58 -6.27
C ALA A 72 1.82 -4.69 -5.15
N PHE A 73 1.31 -4.83 -3.91
CA PHE A 73 1.78 -4.04 -2.78
C PHE A 73 3.20 -4.36 -2.38
N SER A 74 3.64 -5.62 -2.49
CA SER A 74 5.04 -5.98 -2.23
C SER A 74 5.99 -5.36 -3.25
N LEU A 75 5.64 -5.34 -4.52
CA LEU A 75 6.41 -4.68 -5.58
C LEU A 75 6.48 -3.16 -5.38
N VAL A 76 5.35 -2.51 -5.08
CA VAL A 76 5.29 -1.06 -4.82
C VAL A 76 6.09 -0.69 -3.57
N ARG A 77 6.04 -1.50 -2.51
CA ARG A 77 6.82 -1.30 -1.29
C ARG A 77 8.33 -1.29 -1.57
N GLU A 78 8.81 -2.25 -2.33
CA GLU A 78 10.22 -2.34 -2.69
C GLU A 78 10.62 -1.22 -3.65
N ALA A 79 9.80 -0.91 -4.65
CA ALA A 79 10.04 0.22 -5.55
C ALA A 79 10.15 1.55 -4.78
N SER A 80 9.27 1.80 -3.82
CA SER A 80 9.31 2.98 -2.95
C SER A 80 10.59 3.03 -2.12
N LYS A 81 11.01 1.89 -1.54
CA LYS A 81 12.25 1.78 -0.78
C LYS A 81 13.47 2.16 -1.63
N ARG A 82 13.52 1.70 -2.89
CA ARG A 82 14.65 1.98 -3.80
C ARG A 82 14.66 3.39 -4.35
N THR A 83 13.51 3.91 -4.73
CA THR A 83 13.42 5.19 -5.46
C THR A 83 13.47 6.42 -4.54
N ILE A 84 12.77 6.36 -3.41
CA ILE A 84 12.64 7.48 -2.47
C ILE A 84 13.18 7.17 -1.07
N GLY A 85 13.77 6.00 -0.86
CA GLY A 85 14.31 5.58 0.44
C GLY A 85 13.25 5.34 1.52
N GLN A 86 11.97 5.22 1.15
CA GLN A 86 10.86 5.07 2.10
C GLN A 86 10.18 3.72 1.93
N ARG A 87 10.42 2.83 2.90
CA ARG A 87 9.73 1.55 2.98
C ARG A 87 8.41 1.71 3.70
N HIS A 88 7.32 1.24 3.11
CA HIS A 88 6.01 1.25 3.77
C HIS A 88 6.01 0.38 5.04
N TYR A 89 5.47 0.92 6.13
CA TYR A 89 5.21 0.18 7.37
C TYR A 89 3.92 -0.63 7.27
N ASP A 90 3.77 -1.63 8.13
CA ASP A 90 2.61 -2.52 8.12
C ASP A 90 1.28 -1.77 8.27
N VAL A 91 1.25 -0.74 9.13
CA VAL A 91 0.07 0.13 9.28
C VAL A 91 -0.26 0.90 8.00
N GLN A 92 0.74 1.24 7.20
CA GLN A 92 0.56 1.93 5.94
C GLN A 92 0.04 0.98 4.85
N LEU A 93 0.54 -0.26 4.79
CA LEU A 93 -0.01 -1.30 3.92
C LEU A 93 -1.48 -1.56 4.26
N PHE A 94 -1.79 -1.71 5.53
CA PHE A 94 -3.17 -1.87 6.01
C PHE A 94 -4.05 -0.70 5.58
N GLY A 95 -3.62 0.53 5.80
CA GLY A 95 -4.33 1.75 5.39
C GLY A 95 -4.59 1.81 3.89
N GLY A 96 -3.60 1.47 3.07
CA GLY A 96 -3.74 1.39 1.61
C GLY A 96 -4.80 0.37 1.17
N MET A 97 -4.83 -0.80 1.80
CA MET A 97 -5.84 -1.84 1.52
C MET A 97 -7.26 -1.41 1.94
N VAL A 98 -7.38 -0.65 3.04
CA VAL A 98 -8.67 -0.08 3.48
C VAL A 98 -9.20 0.90 2.43
N LEU A 99 -8.34 1.78 1.88
CA LEU A 99 -8.71 2.73 0.84
C LEU A 99 -9.18 2.03 -0.44
N LEU A 100 -8.53 0.94 -0.86
CA LEU A 100 -8.96 0.13 -2.03
C LEU A 100 -10.37 -0.47 -1.88
N ARG A 101 -10.87 -0.57 -0.66
CA ARG A 101 -12.21 -1.09 -0.36
C ARG A 101 -13.26 0.02 -0.19
N ASN A 102 -12.96 1.22 -0.70
CA ASN A 102 -13.83 2.39 -0.58
C ASN A 102 -14.20 2.74 0.86
N LYS A 103 -13.26 2.53 1.79
CA LYS A 103 -13.42 2.84 3.21
C LYS A 103 -12.49 3.98 3.61
N ILE A 104 -12.79 4.63 4.72
CA ILE A 104 -11.97 5.70 5.28
C ILE A 104 -10.90 5.06 6.16
N ALA A 105 -9.63 5.39 5.90
CA ALA A 105 -8.50 5.04 6.73
C ALA A 105 -8.12 6.24 7.59
N GLU A 106 -8.49 6.21 8.87
CA GLU A 106 -8.07 7.23 9.82
C GLU A 106 -6.65 6.91 10.32
N MET A 107 -5.76 7.87 10.14
CA MET A 107 -4.35 7.76 10.55
C MET A 107 -3.93 9.02 11.30
N LYS A 108 -3.10 8.86 12.33
CA LYS A 108 -2.57 9.98 13.12
C LYS A 108 -1.68 10.89 12.27
N THR A 109 -1.54 12.13 12.72
CA THR A 109 -0.58 13.08 12.12
C THR A 109 0.83 12.52 12.21
N GLY A 110 1.60 12.61 11.13
CA GLY A 110 2.97 12.07 11.06
C GLY A 110 3.09 10.60 10.62
N GLU A 111 2.00 9.85 10.45
CA GLU A 111 2.04 8.43 10.02
C GLU A 111 2.24 8.25 8.50
N GLY A 112 2.58 9.30 7.78
CA GLY A 112 2.94 9.21 6.36
C GLY A 112 1.75 8.94 5.42
N LYS A 113 0.62 9.63 5.61
CA LYS A 113 -0.59 9.47 4.78
C LYS A 113 -0.31 9.62 3.29
N THR A 114 0.60 10.49 2.90
CA THR A 114 1.02 10.68 1.50
C THR A 114 1.67 9.40 0.94
N LEU A 115 2.52 8.76 1.73
CA LEU A 115 3.15 7.49 1.33
C LEU A 115 2.12 6.36 1.23
N VAL A 116 1.14 6.32 2.14
CA VAL A 116 0.02 5.36 2.08
C VAL A 116 -0.74 5.46 0.77
N SER A 117 -0.99 6.68 0.29
CA SER A 117 -1.76 6.88 -0.95
C SER A 117 -1.09 6.31 -2.19
N THR A 118 0.23 6.15 -2.19
CA THR A 118 0.95 5.57 -3.34
C THR A 118 0.56 4.12 -3.60
N LEU A 119 0.23 3.35 -2.56
CA LEU A 119 -0.18 1.95 -2.67
C LEU A 119 -1.47 1.77 -3.50
N PRO A 120 -2.62 2.35 -3.09
CA PRO A 120 -3.85 2.22 -3.87
C PRO A 120 -3.75 2.92 -5.23
N ILE A 121 -3.01 4.02 -5.37
CA ILE A 121 -2.83 4.71 -6.65
C ILE A 121 -2.11 3.79 -7.64
N SER A 122 -0.96 3.23 -7.26
CA SER A 122 -0.22 2.29 -8.10
C SER A 122 -1.05 1.06 -8.44
N PHE A 123 -1.78 0.51 -7.49
CA PHE A 123 -2.66 -0.63 -7.74
C PHE A 123 -3.78 -0.29 -8.74
N MET A 124 -4.45 0.83 -8.55
CA MET A 124 -5.54 1.27 -9.44
C MET A 124 -5.03 1.62 -10.84
N SER A 125 -3.77 2.04 -11.00
CA SER A 125 -3.19 2.31 -12.31
C SER A 125 -3.10 1.07 -13.22
N LEU A 126 -3.15 -0.14 -12.64
CA LEU A 126 -3.19 -1.39 -13.40
C LEU A 126 -4.46 -1.54 -14.25
N PHE A 127 -5.54 -0.81 -13.93
CA PHE A 127 -6.82 -0.90 -14.66
C PHE A 127 -6.92 0.07 -15.84
N GLU A 128 -5.91 0.87 -16.13
CA GLU A 128 -5.86 1.83 -17.26
C GLU A 128 -6.98 2.88 -17.30
N GLN A 129 -7.70 3.08 -16.20
CA GLN A 129 -8.83 4.01 -16.16
C GLN A 129 -8.46 5.43 -15.73
N GLY A 130 -7.16 5.70 -15.54
CA GLY A 130 -6.70 6.93 -14.93
C GLY A 130 -6.99 6.98 -13.42
N VAL A 131 -6.08 7.54 -12.64
CA VAL A 131 -6.25 7.67 -11.20
C VAL A 131 -6.14 9.14 -10.81
N HIS A 132 -7.19 9.67 -10.19
CA HIS A 132 -7.20 11.05 -9.70
C HIS A 132 -6.94 11.07 -8.20
N VAL A 133 -5.96 11.86 -7.77
CA VAL A 133 -5.64 12.07 -6.37
C VAL A 133 -6.07 13.47 -5.97
N VAL A 134 -6.98 13.56 -5.02
CA VAL A 134 -7.48 14.84 -4.50
C VAL A 134 -6.98 15.01 -3.07
N THR A 135 -6.25 16.09 -2.81
CA THR A 135 -5.79 16.45 -1.47
C THR A 135 -6.50 17.73 -1.01
N ALA A 136 -6.96 17.73 0.24
CA ALA A 136 -7.67 18.88 0.81
C ALA A 136 -6.74 19.97 1.37
N VAL A 137 -5.44 19.72 1.46
CA VAL A 137 -4.46 20.61 2.08
C VAL A 137 -3.31 20.86 1.10
N SER A 138 -2.96 22.12 0.89
CA SER A 138 -1.92 22.56 -0.04
C SER A 138 -0.49 22.34 0.46
N TYR A 139 -0.19 21.12 0.93
CA TYR A 139 1.19 20.68 1.13
C TYR A 139 1.85 20.21 -0.18
N THR A 140 1.24 20.54 -1.32
CA THR A 140 1.71 20.14 -2.65
C THR A 140 3.13 20.63 -2.99
N HIS A 141 3.61 21.67 -2.32
CA HIS A 141 5.00 22.13 -2.45
C HIS A 141 6.02 21.32 -1.63
N LEU A 142 5.56 20.47 -0.71
CA LEU A 142 6.38 19.57 0.11
C LEU A 142 6.25 18.11 -0.31
N THR A 143 5.33 17.79 -1.22
CA THR A 143 5.15 16.45 -1.77
C THR A 143 5.88 16.35 -3.10
N LEU A 144 6.34 15.14 -3.42
CA LEU A 144 6.94 14.81 -4.71
C LEU A 144 6.20 15.49 -5.87
N PRO A 145 6.92 16.02 -6.86
CA PRO A 145 6.29 16.61 -8.02
C PRO A 145 5.46 15.56 -8.74
N THR A 146 4.14 15.59 -8.52
CA THR A 146 3.15 14.75 -9.21
C THR A 146 2.90 15.21 -10.64
N THR A 147 3.83 15.97 -11.23
CA THR A 147 3.67 16.61 -12.52
C THR A 147 3.94 15.72 -13.72
N HIS A 148 4.16 14.43 -13.56
CA HIS A 148 4.29 13.50 -14.67
C HIS A 148 3.62 12.16 -14.39
N CYS A 149 2.29 12.17 -14.28
CA CYS A 149 1.46 11.03 -14.63
C CYS A 149 0.80 11.31 -15.99
N VAL A 150 1.53 11.03 -17.06
CA VAL A 150 0.96 10.85 -18.39
C VAL A 150 1.02 9.38 -18.72
#